data_612c3ab25665b0b75d9f45fbe85398f8
#
_entry.id   612c3ab25665b0b75d9f45fbe85398f8
#
_cell.length_a   1.000
_cell.length_b   1.000
_cell.length_c   1.000
_cell.angle_alpha   90.00
_cell.angle_beta   90.00
_cell.angle_gamma   90.00
#
_symmetry.space_group_name_H-M   'P 1'
#
loop_
_entity.id
_entity.type
_entity.pdbx_description
1 polymer ?
#
loop_
_entity_poly.entity_id
_entity_poly.type
_entity_poly.pdbx_seq_one_letter_code
_entity_poly.pdbx_strand_id
1 'polypeptide(L)'
;METTGIVRRRTAERVRDALERLVTERDVWVATAHPDHGPHQVPLWFLWDGHAVWMCTGATSVTARNVRKEPRVRLALPDTFDVLLVQGEAECFPDQEVPGGAAQEFAEKFGWDPRVEEGSFLYLRVVPRTVRAWRGEPELRGRVIMRDGMWLEQRPSLADAPLSDHDPQPEHLNS
;
A
#
# COMPACT_ATOMS: atom_id res chain seq x y z
N MET A 1 -22.98 21.80 17.17
CA MET A 1 -21.92 21.19 16.34
C MET A 1 -22.04 19.69 16.52
N GLU A 2 -22.76 19.02 15.63
CA GLU A 2 -22.86 17.55 15.68
C GLU A 2 -21.52 16.96 15.28
N THR A 3 -20.83 16.35 16.23
CA THR A 3 -19.70 15.50 15.95
C THR A 3 -20.27 14.24 15.33
N THR A 4 -20.36 14.23 13.99
CA THR A 4 -20.65 12.98 13.27
C THR A 4 -19.57 11.99 13.62
N GLY A 5 -19.86 11.07 14.50
CA GLY A 5 -18.92 10.08 14.97
C GLY A 5 -18.39 9.27 13.79
N ILE A 6 -17.08 9.30 13.56
CA ILE A 6 -16.42 8.48 12.54
C ILE A 6 -16.68 7.03 12.90
N VAL A 7 -17.44 6.33 12.05
CA VAL A 7 -17.68 4.89 12.20
C VAL A 7 -16.41 4.15 11.82
N ARG A 8 -15.90 3.32 12.74
CA ARG A 8 -14.70 2.51 12.52
C ARG A 8 -14.97 1.46 11.44
N ARG A 9 -14.19 1.50 10.36
CA ARG A 9 -14.21 0.45 9.31
C ARG A 9 -13.57 -0.84 9.82
N ARG A 10 -14.12 -1.99 9.39
CA ARG A 10 -13.48 -3.31 9.58
C ARG A 10 -12.19 -3.39 8.75
N THR A 11 -11.31 -4.34 9.11
CA THR A 11 -10.03 -4.51 8.39
C THR A 11 -10.24 -4.79 6.90
N ALA A 12 -11.18 -5.66 6.54
CA ALA A 12 -11.51 -5.96 5.13
C ALA A 12 -11.99 -4.72 4.34
N GLU A 13 -12.76 -3.84 4.97
CA GLU A 13 -13.22 -2.59 4.35
C GLU A 13 -12.03 -1.64 4.10
N ARG A 14 -11.11 -1.54 5.06
CA ARG A 14 -9.89 -0.73 4.91
C ARG A 14 -8.95 -1.28 3.85
N VAL A 15 -8.84 -2.61 3.73
CA VAL A 15 -8.07 -3.26 2.65
C VAL A 15 -8.67 -2.92 1.30
N ARG A 16 -9.99 -3.09 1.13
CA ARG A 16 -10.69 -2.76 -0.12
C ARG A 16 -10.50 -1.30 -0.50
N ASP A 17 -10.74 -0.37 0.44
CA ASP A 17 -10.62 1.06 0.21
C ASP A 17 -9.15 1.44 -0.12
N ALA A 18 -8.17 0.80 0.52
CA ALA A 18 -6.76 1.01 0.23
C ALA A 18 -6.38 0.55 -1.19
N LEU A 19 -6.86 -0.62 -1.62
CA LEU A 19 -6.62 -1.14 -2.97
C LEU A 19 -7.26 -0.25 -4.04
N GLU A 20 -8.49 0.23 -3.81
CA GLU A 20 -9.16 1.17 -4.71
C GLU A 20 -8.34 2.46 -4.87
N ARG A 21 -7.84 3.03 -3.77
CA ARG A 21 -7.01 4.22 -3.79
C ARG A 21 -5.67 4.01 -4.49
N LEU A 22 -5.03 2.87 -4.29
CA LEU A 22 -3.79 2.52 -4.99
C LEU A 22 -3.99 2.45 -6.50
N VAL A 23 -5.15 2.00 -6.97
CA VAL A 23 -5.48 1.97 -8.41
C VAL A 23 -5.80 3.37 -8.94
N THR A 24 -6.59 4.17 -8.21
CA THR A 24 -7.22 5.39 -8.73
C THR A 24 -6.38 6.64 -8.52
N GLU A 25 -5.62 6.74 -7.42
CA GLU A 25 -4.81 7.93 -7.11
C GLU A 25 -3.58 8.03 -8.03
N ARG A 26 -3.06 9.25 -8.16
CA ARG A 26 -1.98 9.57 -9.10
C ARG A 26 -0.68 9.89 -8.40
N ASP A 27 -0.76 10.52 -7.25
CA ASP A 27 0.36 11.11 -6.54
C ASP A 27 0.64 10.37 -5.23
N VAL A 28 1.91 10.22 -4.92
CA VAL A 28 2.38 9.63 -3.67
C VAL A 28 3.58 10.41 -3.14
N TRP A 29 3.62 10.67 -1.84
CA TRP A 29 4.82 11.15 -1.17
C TRP A 29 5.78 10.01 -0.97
N VAL A 30 7.00 10.15 -1.45
CA VAL A 30 8.08 9.16 -1.34
C VAL A 30 9.13 9.69 -0.38
N ALA A 31 9.29 9.01 0.75
CA ALA A 31 10.36 9.29 1.71
C ALA A 31 11.49 8.28 1.55
N THR A 32 12.68 8.79 1.35
CA THR A 32 13.95 8.05 1.26
C THR A 32 14.94 8.60 2.26
N ALA A 33 16.00 7.88 2.56
CA ALA A 33 17.06 8.33 3.46
C ALA A 33 18.45 8.10 2.84
N HIS A 34 19.37 8.97 3.19
CA HIS A 34 20.79 8.77 2.92
C HIS A 34 21.54 8.69 4.25
N PRO A 35 22.49 7.76 4.41
CA PRO A 35 23.22 7.61 5.67
C PRO A 35 23.85 8.91 6.18
N ASP A 36 24.40 9.71 5.25
CA ASP A 36 25.15 10.93 5.58
C ASP A 36 24.33 12.23 5.47
N HIS A 37 23.20 12.21 4.72
CA HIS A 37 22.42 13.41 4.39
C HIS A 37 21.02 13.42 5.00
N GLY A 38 20.64 12.32 5.66
CA GLY A 38 19.35 12.22 6.35
C GLY A 38 18.16 11.99 5.43
N PRO A 39 16.94 12.31 5.91
CA PRO A 39 15.69 12.04 5.19
C PRO A 39 15.50 13.01 4.03
N HIS A 40 14.85 12.48 2.96
CA HIS A 40 14.44 13.24 1.78
C HIS A 40 13.04 12.79 1.39
N GLN A 41 12.16 13.73 1.03
CA GLN A 41 10.78 13.45 0.67
C GLN A 41 10.35 14.29 -0.53
N VAL A 42 9.72 13.66 -1.51
CA VAL A 42 9.19 14.29 -2.74
C VAL A 42 7.87 13.65 -3.14
N PRO A 43 6.96 14.37 -3.82
CA PRO A 43 5.82 13.77 -4.48
C PRO A 43 6.25 13.20 -5.83
N LEU A 44 5.73 12.02 -6.18
CA LEU A 44 5.90 11.40 -7.48
C LEU A 44 4.55 10.84 -7.97
N TRP A 45 4.40 10.76 -9.28
CA TRP A 45 3.34 9.95 -9.87
C TRP A 45 3.60 8.47 -9.63
N PHE A 46 2.53 7.70 -9.45
CA PHE A 46 2.66 6.27 -9.24
C PHE A 46 1.60 5.45 -9.98
N LEU A 47 1.98 4.24 -10.33
CA LEU A 47 1.13 3.17 -10.84
C LEU A 47 1.11 2.03 -9.82
N TRP A 48 -0.04 1.46 -9.56
CA TRP A 48 -0.20 0.18 -8.86
C TRP A 48 -0.54 -0.91 -9.86
N ASP A 49 0.31 -1.94 -9.99
CA ASP A 49 0.14 -3.06 -10.93
C ASP A 49 -0.60 -4.26 -10.32
N GLY A 50 -1.16 -4.12 -9.11
CA GLY A 50 -1.75 -5.20 -8.34
C GLY A 50 -0.81 -5.84 -7.32
N HIS A 51 0.51 -5.63 -7.43
CA HIS A 51 1.53 -6.22 -6.57
C HIS A 51 2.57 -5.21 -6.06
N ALA A 52 2.92 -4.24 -6.86
CA ALA A 52 3.94 -3.26 -6.59
C ALA A 52 3.50 -1.84 -6.96
N VAL A 53 4.10 -0.86 -6.28
CA VAL A 53 3.99 0.55 -6.64
C VAL A 53 5.17 0.91 -7.53
N TRP A 54 4.87 1.40 -8.73
CA TRP A 54 5.83 1.86 -9.70
C TRP A 54 5.84 3.38 -9.77
N MET A 55 7.02 3.97 -9.73
CA MET A 55 7.23 5.42 -9.83
C MET A 55 8.39 5.69 -10.77
N CYS A 56 8.44 6.90 -11.33
CA CYS A 56 9.55 7.30 -12.19
C CYS A 56 10.18 8.59 -11.67
N THR A 57 11.51 8.67 -11.75
CA THR A 57 12.28 9.85 -11.36
C THR A 57 13.53 9.98 -12.25
N GLY A 58 14.13 11.17 -12.29
CA GLY A 58 15.42 11.34 -12.99
C GLY A 58 16.49 10.43 -12.40
N ALA A 59 17.29 9.78 -13.25
CA ALA A 59 18.31 8.79 -12.84
C ALA A 59 19.40 9.35 -11.91
N THR A 60 19.59 10.67 -11.92
CA THR A 60 20.56 11.39 -11.07
C THR A 60 19.89 12.15 -9.91
N SER A 61 18.58 11.99 -9.71
CA SER A 61 17.85 12.65 -8.63
C SER A 61 18.35 12.24 -7.24
N VAL A 62 18.04 13.04 -6.22
CA VAL A 62 18.35 12.69 -4.81
C VAL A 62 17.65 11.39 -4.44
N THR A 63 16.38 11.22 -4.84
CA THR A 63 15.61 9.99 -4.61
C THR A 63 16.31 8.78 -5.19
N ALA A 64 16.75 8.83 -6.46
CA ALA A 64 17.46 7.74 -7.11
C ALA A 64 18.79 7.41 -6.42
N ARG A 65 19.55 8.43 -6.02
CA ARG A 65 20.82 8.22 -5.29
C ARG A 65 20.59 7.57 -3.91
N ASN A 66 19.57 8.03 -3.19
CA ASN A 66 19.24 7.49 -1.87
C ASN A 66 18.84 6.01 -1.97
N VAL A 67 17.92 5.66 -2.86
CA VAL A 67 17.43 4.29 -3.03
C VAL A 67 18.55 3.31 -3.39
N ARG A 68 19.52 3.74 -4.20
CA ARG A 68 20.69 2.89 -4.52
C ARG A 68 21.57 2.60 -3.31
N LYS A 69 21.56 3.44 -2.29
CA LYS A 69 22.33 3.29 -1.05
C LYS A 69 21.53 2.61 0.05
N GLU A 70 20.27 2.99 0.18
CA GLU A 70 19.33 2.51 1.18
C GLU A 70 17.97 2.26 0.50
N PRO A 71 17.64 1.02 0.16
CA PRO A 71 16.45 0.70 -0.62
C PRO A 71 15.14 0.84 0.17
N ARG A 72 15.18 0.93 1.48
CA ARG A 72 13.99 1.07 2.31
C ARG A 72 13.31 2.41 2.08
N VAL A 73 12.03 2.37 1.74
CA VAL A 73 11.24 3.57 1.45
C VAL A 73 9.93 3.55 2.22
N ARG A 74 9.38 4.74 2.41
CA ARG A 74 8.00 4.93 2.87
C ARG A 74 7.24 5.76 1.87
N LEU A 75 6.03 5.31 1.58
CA LEU A 75 5.11 5.99 0.69
C LEU A 75 3.89 6.44 1.51
N ALA A 76 3.38 7.63 1.21
CA ALA A 76 2.16 8.15 1.81
C ALA A 76 1.26 8.74 0.73
N LEU A 77 0.01 8.32 0.66
CA LEU A 77 -0.98 9.00 -0.18
C LEU A 77 -1.30 10.39 0.39
N PRO A 78 -1.73 11.34 -0.45
CA PRO A 78 -1.82 12.75 -0.06
C PRO A 78 -2.84 13.07 1.04
N ASP A 79 -3.92 12.27 1.16
CA ASP A 79 -4.96 12.52 2.15
C ASP A 79 -4.46 12.25 3.58
N THR A 80 -4.43 13.29 4.40
CA THR A 80 -3.97 13.22 5.80
C THR A 80 -5.07 12.82 6.78
N PHE A 81 -6.32 12.71 6.34
CA PHE A 81 -7.44 12.25 7.15
C PHE A 81 -7.72 10.76 6.91
N ASP A 82 -7.84 10.34 5.65
CA ASP A 82 -7.89 8.93 5.25
C ASP A 82 -6.48 8.46 4.90
N VAL A 83 -5.71 8.21 5.93
CA VAL A 83 -4.28 7.96 5.81
C VAL A 83 -4.01 6.58 5.21
N LEU A 84 -3.13 6.52 4.21
CA LEU A 84 -2.59 5.28 3.67
C LEU A 84 -1.07 5.38 3.58
N LEU A 85 -0.38 4.54 4.35
CA LEU A 85 1.07 4.46 4.37
C LEU A 85 1.53 3.08 3.92
N VAL A 86 2.51 3.06 3.01
CA VAL A 86 3.16 1.84 2.51
C VAL A 86 4.63 1.85 2.92
N GLN A 87 5.11 0.73 3.44
CA GLN A 87 6.53 0.49 3.68
C GLN A 87 6.99 -0.68 2.80
N GLY A 88 8.14 -0.52 2.18
CA GLY A 88 8.75 -1.55 1.34
C GLY A 88 10.19 -1.21 0.99
N GLU A 89 10.75 -2.00 0.10
CA GLU A 89 12.07 -1.78 -0.48
C GLU A 89 11.90 -1.48 -1.97
N ALA A 90 12.66 -0.50 -2.46
CA ALA A 90 12.62 -0.09 -3.84
C ALA A 90 13.73 -0.78 -4.65
N GLU A 91 13.36 -1.37 -5.77
CA GLU A 91 14.27 -1.80 -6.82
C GLU A 91 14.33 -0.75 -7.92
N CYS A 92 15.50 -0.56 -8.50
CA CYS A 92 15.74 0.43 -9.55
C CYS A 92 15.85 -0.24 -10.91
N PHE A 93 15.13 0.26 -11.90
CA PHE A 93 15.17 -0.19 -13.28
C PHE A 93 15.45 1.01 -14.20
N PRO A 94 16.48 0.96 -15.08
CA PRO A 94 16.54 1.88 -16.20
C PRO A 94 15.24 1.86 -17.02
N ASP A 95 14.85 2.98 -17.58
CA ASP A 95 13.57 3.16 -18.27
C ASP A 95 13.32 2.14 -19.40
N GLN A 96 14.40 1.70 -20.08
CA GLN A 96 14.35 0.70 -21.14
C GLN A 96 14.33 -0.75 -20.63
N GLU A 97 14.54 -0.99 -19.34
CA GLU A 97 14.70 -2.34 -18.75
C GLU A 97 13.56 -2.70 -17.81
N VAL A 98 12.47 -1.93 -17.79
CA VAL A 98 11.33 -2.17 -16.89
C VAL A 98 10.62 -3.46 -17.27
N PRO A 99 10.51 -4.44 -16.35
CA PRO A 99 9.87 -5.71 -16.63
C PRO A 99 8.34 -5.62 -16.69
N GLY A 100 7.72 -6.59 -17.37
CA GLY A 100 6.27 -6.66 -17.52
C GLY A 100 5.70 -5.53 -18.35
N GLY A 101 4.48 -5.14 -18.17
CA GLY A 101 3.82 -4.05 -18.86
C GLY A 101 3.90 -2.70 -18.13
N ALA A 102 4.59 -2.61 -16.98
CA ALA A 102 4.50 -1.48 -16.06
C ALA A 102 4.87 -0.12 -16.70
N ALA A 103 5.90 -0.07 -17.54
CA ALA A 103 6.25 1.18 -18.22
C ALA A 103 5.18 1.62 -19.22
N GLN A 104 4.53 0.68 -19.92
CA GLN A 104 3.43 0.96 -20.83
C GLN A 104 2.18 1.44 -20.07
N GLU A 105 1.80 0.73 -19.02
CA GLU A 105 0.66 1.09 -18.17
C GLU A 105 0.88 2.46 -17.50
N PHE A 106 2.12 2.76 -17.09
CA PHE A 106 2.49 4.05 -16.54
C PHE A 106 2.31 5.16 -17.59
N ALA A 107 2.80 4.95 -18.81
CA ALA A 107 2.63 5.90 -19.89
C ALA A 107 1.15 6.15 -20.25
N GLU A 108 0.33 5.11 -20.27
CA GLU A 108 -1.12 5.21 -20.48
C GLU A 108 -1.83 5.97 -19.36
N LYS A 109 -1.51 5.67 -18.10
CA LYS A 109 -2.11 6.33 -16.93
C LYS A 109 -1.82 7.83 -16.90
N PHE A 110 -0.61 8.24 -17.28
CA PHE A 110 -0.15 9.63 -17.12
C PHE A 110 -0.13 10.44 -18.43
N GLY A 111 -0.23 9.78 -19.58
CA GLY A 111 -0.07 10.44 -20.88
C GLY A 111 1.37 10.92 -21.10
N TRP A 112 2.34 10.28 -20.44
CA TRP A 112 3.76 10.62 -20.50
C TRP A 112 4.62 9.36 -20.40
N ASP A 113 5.52 9.18 -21.38
CA ASP A 113 6.38 8.02 -21.49
C ASP A 113 7.86 8.41 -21.32
N PRO A 114 8.47 8.10 -20.16
CA PRO A 114 9.90 8.39 -19.91
C PRO A 114 10.85 7.79 -20.94
N ARG A 115 10.48 6.70 -21.61
CA ARG A 115 11.33 5.97 -22.56
C ARG A 115 11.59 6.72 -23.86
N VAL A 116 10.75 7.72 -24.17
CA VAL A 116 10.84 8.54 -25.40
C VAL A 116 11.19 10.00 -25.10
N GLU A 117 11.31 10.36 -23.83
CA GLU A 117 11.68 11.71 -23.40
C GLU A 117 13.20 11.92 -23.47
N GLU A 118 13.61 13.17 -23.65
CA GLU A 118 15.01 13.56 -23.51
C GLU A 118 15.43 13.46 -22.05
N GLY A 119 16.49 12.73 -21.78
CA GLY A 119 17.02 12.56 -20.44
C GLY A 119 17.26 11.11 -20.06
N SER A 120 17.63 10.89 -18.83
CA SER A 120 17.81 9.56 -18.25
C SER A 120 16.87 9.42 -17.08
N PHE A 121 16.00 8.44 -17.15
CA PHE A 121 14.99 8.17 -16.12
C PHE A 121 15.25 6.82 -15.45
N LEU A 122 14.70 6.69 -14.25
CA LEU A 122 14.77 5.49 -13.45
C LEU A 122 13.38 5.18 -12.91
N TYR A 123 12.92 3.97 -13.16
CA TYR A 123 11.74 3.45 -12.50
C TYR A 123 12.11 2.83 -11.15
N LEU A 124 11.29 3.12 -10.16
CA LEU A 124 11.36 2.54 -8.81
C LEU A 124 10.18 1.59 -8.64
N ARG A 125 10.45 0.33 -8.39
CA ARG A 125 9.46 -0.67 -8.03
C ARG A 125 9.48 -0.88 -6.53
N VAL A 126 8.38 -0.65 -5.85
CA VAL A 126 8.26 -0.88 -4.41
C VAL A 126 7.24 -2.00 -4.16
N VAL A 127 7.73 -3.14 -3.68
CA VAL A 127 6.86 -4.22 -3.21
C VAL A 127 6.49 -3.95 -1.75
N PRO A 128 5.19 -3.77 -1.44
CA PRO A 128 4.75 -3.49 -0.08
C PRO A 128 5.07 -4.64 0.88
N ARG A 129 5.61 -4.31 2.04
CA ARG A 129 5.85 -5.23 3.17
C ARG A 129 4.86 -4.98 4.30
N THR A 130 4.59 -3.72 4.57
CA THR A 130 3.63 -3.29 5.58
C THR A 130 2.79 -2.16 5.02
N VAL A 131 1.48 -2.27 5.15
CA VAL A 131 0.53 -1.20 4.82
C VAL A 131 -0.27 -0.85 6.06
N ARG A 132 -0.44 0.45 6.28
CA ARG A 132 -1.27 1.01 7.35
C ARG A 132 -2.32 1.92 6.76
N ALA A 133 -3.58 1.75 7.19
CA ALA A 133 -4.69 2.60 6.78
C ALA A 133 -5.58 2.93 7.97
N TRP A 134 -5.96 4.21 8.11
CA TRP A 134 -6.87 4.65 9.17
C TRP A 134 -7.53 5.98 8.86
N ARG A 135 -8.76 6.16 9.36
CA ARG A 135 -9.49 7.43 9.41
C ARG A 135 -9.63 7.88 10.86
N GLY A 136 -8.99 8.99 11.22
CA GLY A 136 -9.07 9.56 12.55
C GLY A 136 -8.68 8.61 13.69
N GLU A 137 -8.95 9.03 14.92
CA GLU A 137 -8.57 8.33 16.15
C GLU A 137 -9.19 6.93 16.30
N PRO A 138 -10.48 6.69 15.96
CA PRO A 138 -11.12 5.38 16.16
C PRO A 138 -10.42 4.23 15.43
N GLU A 139 -9.70 4.51 14.34
CA GLU A 139 -9.00 3.49 13.54
C GLU A 139 -7.50 3.39 13.84
N LEU A 140 -6.92 4.24 14.69
CA LEU A 140 -5.50 4.18 15.04
C LEU A 140 -5.09 2.82 15.63
N ARG A 141 -5.94 2.24 16.48
CA ARG A 141 -5.74 0.88 16.98
C ARG A 141 -6.06 -0.10 15.83
N GLY A 142 -5.12 -0.98 15.50
CA GLY A 142 -5.29 -1.98 14.44
C GLY A 142 -5.18 -1.38 13.02
N ARG A 143 -4.47 -0.24 12.85
CA ARG A 143 -4.26 0.41 11.56
C ARG A 143 -3.43 -0.39 10.55
N VAL A 144 -2.72 -1.43 10.97
CA VAL A 144 -1.98 -2.33 10.05
C VAL A 144 -2.99 -3.17 9.29
N ILE A 145 -2.94 -3.12 7.96
CA ILE A 145 -3.81 -3.87 7.04
C ILE A 145 -3.04 -4.81 6.11
N MET A 146 -1.70 -4.69 6.07
CA MET A 146 -0.78 -5.66 5.46
C MET A 146 0.41 -5.86 6.39
N ARG A 147 0.84 -7.10 6.53
CA ARG A 147 2.05 -7.49 7.27
C ARG A 147 2.83 -8.54 6.48
N ASP A 148 4.14 -8.37 6.39
CA ASP A 148 5.04 -9.27 5.68
C ASP A 148 4.61 -9.58 4.24
N GLY A 149 4.04 -8.55 3.56
CA GLY A 149 3.54 -8.65 2.19
C GLY A 149 2.18 -9.33 2.04
N MET A 150 1.50 -9.66 3.14
CA MET A 150 0.19 -10.29 3.12
C MET A 150 -0.90 -9.34 3.63
N TRP A 151 -1.99 -9.20 2.86
CA TRP A 151 -3.16 -8.46 3.30
C TRP A 151 -3.85 -9.17 4.46
N LEU A 152 -4.20 -8.40 5.50
CA LEU A 152 -4.88 -8.92 6.68
C LEU A 152 -6.39 -8.91 6.43
N GLU A 153 -6.91 -10.06 5.99
CA GLU A 153 -8.35 -10.31 6.01
C GLU A 153 -8.77 -10.68 7.44
N GLN A 154 -9.92 -10.17 7.90
CA GLN A 154 -10.48 -10.67 9.14
C GLN A 154 -10.84 -12.15 8.94
N ARG A 155 -10.11 -13.06 9.57
CA ARG A 155 -10.67 -14.38 9.86
C ARG A 155 -11.96 -14.13 10.65
N PRO A 156 -13.11 -14.77 10.27
CA PRO A 156 -14.29 -14.69 11.11
C PRO A 156 -13.87 -15.05 12.53
N SER A 157 -14.22 -14.20 13.48
CA SER A 157 -13.97 -14.48 14.90
C SER A 157 -14.65 -15.80 15.22
N LEU A 158 -13.98 -16.69 15.95
CA LEU A 158 -14.59 -17.92 16.47
C LEU A 158 -15.83 -17.62 17.34
N ALA A 159 -16.05 -16.36 17.73
CA ALA A 159 -17.24 -15.88 18.43
C ALA A 159 -18.48 -15.73 17.53
N ASP A 160 -18.31 -15.73 16.19
CA ASP A 160 -19.42 -15.64 15.24
C ASP A 160 -19.81 -17.01 14.62
N ALA A 161 -19.26 -18.10 15.13
CA ALA A 161 -19.69 -19.44 14.76
C ALA A 161 -21.12 -19.66 15.34
N PRO A 162 -22.10 -20.02 14.52
CA PRO A 162 -23.43 -20.37 15.05
C PRO A 162 -23.24 -21.54 16.03
N LEU A 163 -23.77 -21.36 17.24
CA LEU A 163 -23.89 -22.45 18.22
C LEU A 163 -24.64 -23.58 17.52
N SER A 164 -23.95 -24.68 17.23
CA SER A 164 -24.61 -25.89 16.74
C SER A 164 -25.48 -26.41 17.89
N ASP A 165 -26.79 -26.24 17.76
CA ASP A 165 -27.78 -26.97 18.54
C ASP A 165 -27.62 -28.46 18.31
N HIS A 166 -26.71 -29.06 19.04
CA HIS A 166 -26.68 -30.49 19.25
C HIS A 166 -27.09 -30.73 20.70
N ASP A 167 -28.41 -30.78 20.89
CA ASP A 167 -29.02 -31.31 22.10
C ASP A 167 -28.93 -32.85 22.04
N PRO A 168 -28.16 -33.52 22.91
CA PRO A 168 -28.18 -34.97 22.97
C PRO A 168 -29.49 -35.41 23.64
N GLN A 169 -30.38 -36.00 22.90
CA GLN A 169 -31.57 -36.66 23.41
C GLN A 169 -31.13 -37.80 24.39
N PRO A 170 -31.77 -37.89 25.57
CA PRO A 170 -31.48 -38.98 26.50
C PRO A 170 -32.07 -40.29 25.95
N GLU A 171 -31.20 -41.26 25.71
CA GLU A 171 -31.62 -42.64 25.41
C GLU A 171 -32.41 -43.22 26.60
N HIS A 172 -33.67 -43.51 26.36
CA HIS A 172 -34.50 -44.31 27.29
C HIS A 172 -33.95 -45.77 27.29
N LEU A 173 -33.25 -46.09 28.35
CA LEU A 173 -33.07 -47.45 28.76
C LEU A 173 -34.41 -48.07 29.18
N ASN A 174 -34.92 -49.03 28.40
CA ASN A 174 -35.99 -49.90 28.80
C ASN A 174 -35.48 -51.34 28.90
N SER A 175 -35.71 -51.94 30.03
CA SER A 175 -35.47 -53.27 30.63
C SER A 175 -35.38 -54.45 29.74
#